data_1065e5933878c8855b95095688ec0d16
#
_entry.id   1065e5933878c8855b95095688ec0d16
#
_cell.length_a   1.000
_cell.length_b   1.000
_cell.length_c   1.000
_cell.angle_alpha   90.00
_cell.angle_beta   90.00
_cell.angle_gamma   90.00
#
_symmetry.space_group_name_H-M   'P 1'
#
loop_
_entity.id
_entity.type
_entity.pdbx_description
1 polymer ?
#
loop_
_entity_poly.entity_id
_entity_poly.type
_entity_poly.pdbx_seq_one_letter_code
_entity_poly.pdbx_strand_id
1 'polypeptide(L)'
;MERLPGIRPRESLGRRLDMAARWSFPAATTALLLLAAATPLGLPGQAELQASVALAGVFFWSLFRPAAMLPLVVFLIGLLADLLGYAPPGVGVLSLLLVHGVAVRWRRLLTRQGFLLVWFVFAAVAATAAVLQWGLTAVLTWRLLPPGPALLQALVAAGLYPALATLLTRAHLSLAAPESA
;
A
#
# COMPACT_ATOMS: atom_id res chain seq x y z
N MET A 1 -44.69 -13.42 30.73
CA MET A 1 -43.63 -14.12 29.97
C MET A 1 -42.42 -13.23 29.98
N GLU A 2 -41.53 -13.46 30.90
CA GLU A 2 -40.31 -12.70 31.14
C GLU A 2 -39.23 -13.21 30.18
N ARG A 3 -38.77 -12.35 29.24
CA ARG A 3 -37.71 -12.71 28.30
C ARG A 3 -36.38 -12.72 29.07
N LEU A 4 -35.86 -13.91 29.31
CA LEU A 4 -34.53 -14.09 29.87
C LEU A 4 -33.51 -13.33 29.04
N PRO A 5 -32.59 -12.54 29.65
CA PRO A 5 -31.53 -11.85 28.94
C PRO A 5 -30.60 -12.89 28.29
N GLY A 6 -30.59 -12.92 26.97
CA GLY A 6 -29.75 -13.83 26.18
C GLY A 6 -28.28 -13.65 26.56
N ILE A 7 -27.66 -14.69 27.05
CA ILE A 7 -26.23 -14.80 27.34
C ILE A 7 -25.52 -14.56 26.00
N ARG A 8 -24.91 -13.36 25.79
CA ARG A 8 -24.06 -13.12 24.67
C ARG A 8 -22.85 -14.05 24.79
N PRO A 9 -22.60 -14.97 23.84
CA PRO A 9 -21.43 -15.84 23.90
C PRO A 9 -20.17 -14.96 23.99
N ARG A 10 -19.33 -15.20 25.00
CA ARG A 10 -17.99 -14.57 25.05
C ARG A 10 -17.25 -14.97 23.79
N GLU A 11 -16.85 -13.98 23.00
CA GLU A 11 -16.04 -14.22 21.81
C GLU A 11 -14.79 -15.01 22.23
N SER A 12 -14.59 -16.18 21.65
CA SER A 12 -13.41 -17.01 21.93
C SER A 12 -12.14 -16.24 21.51
N LEU A 13 -11.05 -16.41 22.26
CA LEU A 13 -9.75 -15.80 21.95
C LEU A 13 -9.31 -16.10 20.51
N GLY A 14 -9.61 -17.29 19.99
CA GLY A 14 -9.35 -17.65 18.60
C GLY A 14 -10.05 -16.74 17.60
N ARG A 15 -11.32 -16.41 17.84
CA ARG A 15 -12.08 -15.50 16.95
C ARG A 15 -11.53 -14.06 16.96
N ARG A 16 -11.01 -13.60 18.11
CA ARG A 16 -10.34 -12.29 18.20
C ARG A 16 -9.00 -12.28 17.48
N LEU A 17 -8.22 -13.35 17.58
CA LEU A 17 -6.96 -13.51 16.87
C LEU A 17 -7.17 -13.59 15.36
N ASP A 18 -8.15 -14.35 14.89
CA ASP A 18 -8.54 -14.41 13.48
C ASP A 18 -8.95 -13.04 12.92
N MET A 19 -9.75 -12.30 13.70
CA MET A 19 -10.18 -10.97 13.32
C MET A 19 -8.98 -10.01 13.22
N ALA A 20 -8.11 -10.02 14.23
CA ALA A 20 -6.88 -9.22 14.23
C ALA A 20 -5.97 -9.59 13.06
N ALA A 21 -5.76 -10.88 12.77
CA ALA A 21 -4.97 -11.34 11.65
C ALA A 21 -5.53 -10.86 10.29
N ARG A 22 -6.84 -10.94 10.11
CA ARG A 22 -7.52 -10.45 8.88
C ARG A 22 -7.42 -8.93 8.72
N TRP A 23 -7.39 -8.19 9.82
CA TRP A 23 -7.25 -6.73 9.80
C TRP A 23 -5.80 -6.28 9.57
N SER A 24 -4.83 -6.98 10.13
CA SER A 24 -3.40 -6.65 9.96
C SER A 24 -2.81 -7.12 8.63
N PHE A 25 -3.47 -8.06 7.95
CA PHE A 25 -2.96 -8.67 6.72
C PHE A 25 -2.57 -7.68 5.62
N PRO A 26 -3.37 -6.65 5.27
CA PRO A 26 -2.99 -5.65 4.27
C PRO A 26 -1.71 -4.90 4.64
N ALA A 27 -1.59 -4.50 5.89
CA ALA A 27 -0.41 -3.81 6.39
C ALA A 27 0.81 -4.74 6.40
N ALA A 28 0.65 -5.97 6.92
CA ALA A 28 1.72 -6.96 7.01
C ALA A 28 2.25 -7.35 5.61
N THR A 29 1.37 -7.61 4.64
CA THR A 29 1.79 -7.94 3.27
C THR A 29 2.52 -6.78 2.61
N THR A 30 2.06 -5.54 2.78
CA THR A 30 2.75 -4.36 2.24
C THR A 30 4.11 -4.17 2.90
N ALA A 31 4.19 -4.31 4.22
CA ALA A 31 5.45 -4.21 4.97
C ALA A 31 6.44 -5.32 4.58
N LEU A 32 5.98 -6.56 4.42
CA LEU A 32 6.83 -7.68 3.98
C LEU A 32 7.36 -7.47 2.56
N LEU A 33 6.52 -7.01 1.63
CA LEU A 33 6.96 -6.69 0.27
C LEU A 33 7.98 -5.54 0.27
N LEU A 34 7.77 -4.53 1.11
CA LEU A 34 8.69 -3.42 1.28
C LEU A 34 10.03 -3.89 1.85
N LEU A 35 10.04 -4.72 2.88
CA LEU A 35 11.25 -5.31 3.46
C LEU A 35 11.98 -6.20 2.44
N ALA A 36 11.25 -6.99 1.66
CA ALA A 36 11.83 -7.79 0.59
C ALA A 36 12.48 -6.93 -0.50
N ALA A 37 11.83 -5.82 -0.88
CA ALA A 37 12.39 -4.86 -1.85
C ALA A 37 13.58 -4.07 -1.28
N ALA A 38 13.67 -3.92 0.04
CA ALA A 38 14.76 -3.23 0.72
C ALA A 38 16.01 -4.11 0.92
N THR A 39 15.93 -5.42 0.69
CA THR A 39 17.13 -6.29 0.77
C THR A 39 18.18 -5.83 -0.24
N PRO A 40 19.44 -5.64 0.18
CA PRO A 40 20.48 -5.08 -0.68
C PRO A 40 20.89 -6.10 -1.75
N LEU A 41 20.23 -6.06 -2.89
CA LEU A 41 20.51 -6.93 -4.05
C LEU A 41 21.59 -6.34 -4.98
N GLY A 42 22.07 -5.14 -4.71
CA GLY A 42 23.03 -4.45 -5.55
C GLY A 42 22.50 -4.05 -6.93
N LEU A 43 21.18 -4.02 -7.10
CA LEU A 43 20.54 -3.69 -8.37
C LEU A 43 20.44 -2.16 -8.53
N PRO A 44 20.78 -1.63 -9.74
CA PRO A 44 20.48 -0.24 -10.04
C PRO A 44 18.96 -0.03 -10.03
N GLY A 45 18.50 1.07 -9.45
CA GLY A 45 17.06 1.34 -9.34
C GLY A 45 16.35 0.67 -8.15
N GLN A 46 17.09 0.16 -7.18
CA GLN A 46 16.51 -0.50 -6.01
C GLN A 46 15.66 0.46 -5.16
N ALA A 47 16.07 1.72 -5.02
CA ALA A 47 15.31 2.73 -4.29
C ALA A 47 13.95 3.00 -4.97
N GLU A 48 13.94 3.09 -6.30
CA GLU A 48 12.75 3.29 -7.12
C GLU A 48 11.82 2.06 -7.06
N LEU A 49 12.40 0.85 -7.06
CA LEU A 49 11.66 -0.39 -6.87
C LEU A 49 10.96 -0.41 -5.50
N GLN A 50 11.69 -0.09 -4.44
CA GLN A 50 11.16 -0.05 -3.07
C GLN A 50 10.00 0.94 -2.95
N ALA A 51 10.17 2.17 -3.45
CA ALA A 51 9.12 3.18 -3.47
C ALA A 51 7.90 2.72 -4.29
N SER A 52 8.12 2.07 -5.45
CA SER A 52 7.07 1.55 -6.32
C SER A 52 6.25 0.45 -5.65
N VAL A 53 6.91 -0.47 -4.94
CA VAL A 53 6.25 -1.54 -4.17
C VAL A 53 5.37 -0.96 -3.06
N ALA A 54 5.87 0.03 -2.31
CA ALA A 54 5.11 0.69 -1.27
C ALA A 54 3.86 1.41 -1.83
N LEU A 55 4.02 2.16 -2.93
CA LEU A 55 2.93 2.84 -3.61
C LEU A 55 1.86 1.86 -4.11
N ALA A 56 2.28 0.76 -4.76
CA ALA A 56 1.38 -0.26 -5.29
C ALA A 56 0.61 -0.98 -4.18
N GLY A 57 1.28 -1.37 -3.10
CA GLY A 57 0.66 -2.04 -1.95
C GLY A 57 -0.37 -1.15 -1.25
N VAL A 58 0.02 0.10 -0.94
CA VAL A 58 -0.88 1.07 -0.29
C VAL A 58 -2.07 1.40 -1.19
N PHE A 59 -1.87 1.65 -2.49
CA PHE A 59 -2.95 1.93 -3.43
C PHE A 59 -3.93 0.75 -3.52
N PHE A 60 -3.43 -0.47 -3.72
CA PHE A 60 -4.24 -1.68 -3.85
C PHE A 60 -5.12 -1.90 -2.61
N TRP A 61 -4.53 -1.92 -1.43
CA TRP A 61 -5.26 -2.19 -0.20
C TRP A 61 -6.20 -1.05 0.20
N SER A 62 -5.84 0.20 -0.07
CA SER A 62 -6.72 1.36 0.14
C SER A 62 -7.96 1.31 -0.75
N LEU A 63 -7.83 0.71 -1.95
CA LEU A 63 -8.94 0.53 -2.88
C LEU A 63 -9.85 -0.63 -2.46
N PHE A 64 -9.28 -1.81 -2.13
CA PHE A 64 -10.03 -3.03 -1.90
C PHE A 64 -10.39 -3.29 -0.42
N ARG A 65 -9.56 -2.87 0.54
CA ARG A 65 -9.77 -3.02 2.00
C ARG A 65 -9.49 -1.75 2.80
N PRO A 66 -10.18 -0.63 2.53
CA PRO A 66 -9.90 0.65 3.20
C PRO A 66 -10.11 0.61 4.72
N ALA A 67 -11.01 -0.24 5.21
CA ALA A 67 -11.23 -0.39 6.65
C ALA A 67 -9.98 -0.92 7.38
N ALA A 68 -9.15 -1.74 6.74
CA ALA A 68 -7.90 -2.25 7.28
C ALA A 68 -6.69 -1.34 7.01
N MET A 69 -6.80 -0.43 6.02
CA MET A 69 -5.76 0.55 5.68
C MET A 69 -6.14 1.93 6.22
N LEU A 70 -6.15 2.06 7.54
CA LEU A 70 -6.37 3.36 8.20
C LEU A 70 -5.21 4.33 7.88
N PRO A 71 -5.44 5.65 7.89
CA PRO A 71 -4.36 6.63 7.67
C PRO A 71 -3.15 6.43 8.61
N LEU A 72 -3.39 6.01 9.85
CA LEU A 72 -2.32 5.67 10.80
C LEU A 72 -1.48 4.49 10.32
N VAL A 73 -2.10 3.45 9.77
CA VAL A 73 -1.40 2.28 9.22
C VAL A 73 -0.54 2.70 8.02
N VAL A 74 -1.09 3.54 7.14
CA VAL A 74 -0.36 4.09 5.98
C VAL A 74 0.80 4.97 6.43
N PHE A 75 0.61 5.79 7.48
CA PHE A 75 1.67 6.57 8.10
C PHE A 75 2.81 5.68 8.59
N LEU A 76 2.52 4.59 9.30
CA LEU A 76 3.53 3.65 9.79
C LEU A 76 4.28 2.94 8.65
N ILE A 77 3.58 2.56 7.58
CA ILE A 77 4.20 2.00 6.37
C ILE A 77 5.09 3.05 5.70
N GLY A 78 4.65 4.30 5.63
CA GLY A 78 5.44 5.40 5.10
C GLY A 78 6.69 5.68 5.93
N LEU A 79 6.56 5.65 7.25
CA LEU A 79 7.71 5.78 8.15
C LEU A 79 8.70 4.63 7.96
N LEU A 80 8.21 3.40 7.82
CA LEU A 80 9.05 2.25 7.50
C LEU A 80 9.76 2.43 6.14
N ALA A 81 9.05 2.92 5.13
CA ALA A 81 9.64 3.21 3.82
C ALA A 81 10.72 4.29 3.89
N ASP A 82 10.50 5.35 4.66
CA ASP A 82 11.49 6.41 4.87
C ASP A 82 12.73 5.92 5.64
N LEU A 83 12.54 5.05 6.65
CA LEU A 83 13.64 4.46 7.41
C LEU A 83 14.50 3.49 6.58
N LEU A 84 13.90 2.80 5.62
CA LEU A 84 14.59 1.85 4.73
C LEU A 84 15.11 2.51 3.45
N GLY A 85 14.61 3.70 3.12
CA GLY A 85 14.92 4.44 1.89
C GLY A 85 16.06 5.43 2.06
N TYR A 86 16.36 6.13 0.96
CA TYR A 86 17.42 7.14 0.89
C TYR A 86 16.85 8.57 0.80
N ALA A 87 15.52 8.72 0.75
CA ALA A 87 14.86 10.02 0.71
C ALA A 87 14.84 10.69 2.10
N PRO A 88 14.73 12.02 2.18
CA PRO A 88 14.56 12.70 3.45
C PRO A 88 13.31 12.17 4.19
N PRO A 89 13.41 12.00 5.54
CA PRO A 89 12.27 11.51 6.32
C PRO A 89 11.02 12.37 6.15
N GLY A 90 9.87 11.73 6.00
CA GLY A 90 8.56 12.36 5.78
C GLY A 90 8.14 12.45 4.31
N VAL A 91 9.05 12.35 3.35
CA VAL A 91 8.72 12.40 1.91
C VAL A 91 7.90 11.17 1.51
N GLY A 92 8.31 9.97 1.91
CA GLY A 92 7.58 8.73 1.68
C GLY A 92 6.26 8.72 2.44
N VAL A 93 6.25 9.12 3.72
CA VAL A 93 5.02 9.25 4.52
C VAL A 93 3.98 10.11 3.81
N LEU A 94 4.37 11.33 3.40
CA LEU A 94 3.46 12.27 2.75
C LEU A 94 2.93 11.69 1.42
N SER A 95 3.83 11.12 0.62
CA SER A 95 3.47 10.53 -0.67
C SER A 95 2.48 9.38 -0.52
N LEU A 96 2.70 8.46 0.43
CA LEU A 96 1.79 7.34 0.67
C LEU A 96 0.44 7.78 1.23
N LEU A 97 0.41 8.79 2.11
CA LEU A 97 -0.85 9.35 2.62
C LEU A 97 -1.67 10.02 1.50
N LEU A 98 -1.02 10.73 0.58
CA LEU A 98 -1.70 11.31 -0.59
C LEU A 98 -2.26 10.22 -1.52
N VAL A 99 -1.46 9.19 -1.82
CA VAL A 99 -1.91 8.04 -2.63
C VAL A 99 -3.08 7.32 -1.97
N HIS A 100 -3.02 7.11 -0.65
CA HIS A 100 -4.13 6.56 0.13
C HIS A 100 -5.38 7.43 0.01
N GLY A 101 -5.26 8.74 0.22
CA GLY A 101 -6.37 9.70 0.12
C GLY A 101 -7.04 9.66 -1.25
N VAL A 102 -6.26 9.66 -2.34
CA VAL A 102 -6.76 9.53 -3.71
C VAL A 102 -7.47 8.20 -3.91
N ALA A 103 -6.86 7.09 -3.52
CA ALA A 103 -7.43 5.75 -3.66
C ALA A 103 -8.79 5.63 -2.94
N VAL A 104 -8.88 6.08 -1.69
CA VAL A 104 -10.12 6.04 -0.89
C VAL A 104 -11.18 6.97 -1.47
N ARG A 105 -10.80 8.18 -1.93
CA ARG A 105 -11.72 9.17 -2.51
C ARG A 105 -12.39 8.65 -3.78
N TRP A 106 -11.63 7.96 -4.63
CA TRP A 106 -12.08 7.48 -5.94
C TRP A 106 -12.49 6.00 -5.93
N ARG A 107 -12.43 5.35 -4.78
CA ARG A 107 -12.71 3.92 -4.60
C ARG A 107 -14.02 3.47 -5.25
N ARG A 108 -15.13 4.20 -4.98
CA ARG A 108 -16.46 3.81 -5.48
C ARG A 108 -16.53 3.78 -7.00
N LEU A 109 -15.76 4.64 -7.67
CA LEU A 109 -15.66 4.67 -9.12
C LEU A 109 -14.77 3.54 -9.61
N LEU A 110 -13.55 3.43 -9.05
CA LEU A 110 -12.52 2.50 -9.53
C LEU A 110 -12.88 1.03 -9.32
N THR A 111 -13.53 0.68 -8.21
CA THR A 111 -13.92 -0.72 -7.93
C THR A 111 -15.03 -1.25 -8.85
N ARG A 112 -15.71 -0.37 -9.58
CA ARG A 112 -16.73 -0.75 -10.57
C ARG A 112 -16.17 -0.86 -11.99
N GLN A 113 -14.93 -0.48 -12.19
CA GLN A 113 -14.29 -0.42 -13.51
C GLN A 113 -13.41 -1.64 -13.76
N GLY A 114 -13.10 -1.88 -15.02
CA GLY A 114 -12.19 -2.93 -15.43
C GLY A 114 -10.74 -2.65 -14.97
N PHE A 115 -9.94 -3.70 -14.92
CA PHE A 115 -8.53 -3.66 -14.48
C PHE A 115 -7.72 -2.58 -15.21
N LEU A 116 -7.91 -2.40 -16.53
CA LEU A 116 -7.15 -1.44 -17.33
C LEU A 116 -7.32 -0.01 -16.83
N LEU A 117 -8.56 0.41 -16.49
CA LEU A 117 -8.78 1.76 -15.97
C LEU A 117 -8.11 1.96 -14.60
N VAL A 118 -8.22 0.96 -13.72
CA VAL A 118 -7.54 1.00 -12.41
C VAL A 118 -6.04 1.11 -12.59
N TRP A 119 -5.46 0.37 -13.53
CA TRP A 119 -4.05 0.42 -13.85
C TRP A 119 -3.61 1.79 -14.38
N PHE A 120 -4.34 2.38 -15.32
CA PHE A 120 -4.03 3.72 -15.83
C PHE A 120 -4.11 4.79 -14.74
N VAL A 121 -5.14 4.72 -13.88
CA VAL A 121 -5.26 5.65 -12.75
C VAL A 121 -4.11 5.45 -11.77
N PHE A 122 -3.74 4.20 -11.47
CA PHE A 122 -2.58 3.93 -10.64
C PHE A 122 -1.30 4.50 -11.25
N ALA A 123 -1.05 4.30 -12.55
CA ALA A 123 0.12 4.82 -13.24
C ALA A 123 0.21 6.35 -13.15
N ALA A 124 -0.93 7.05 -13.33
CA ALA A 124 -1.00 8.50 -13.16
C ALA A 124 -0.72 8.94 -11.72
N VAL A 125 -1.29 8.25 -10.74
CA VAL A 125 -1.06 8.52 -9.31
C VAL A 125 0.40 8.25 -8.93
N ALA A 126 0.99 7.16 -9.42
CA ALA A 126 2.39 6.82 -9.18
C ALA A 126 3.35 7.85 -9.81
N ALA A 127 3.07 8.30 -11.03
CA ALA A 127 3.84 9.35 -11.67
C ALA A 127 3.76 10.68 -10.89
N THR A 128 2.56 11.04 -10.42
CA THR A 128 2.37 12.24 -9.59
C THR A 128 3.12 12.12 -8.26
N ALA A 129 3.07 10.95 -7.61
CA ALA A 129 3.83 10.67 -6.40
C ALA A 129 5.35 10.74 -6.61
N ALA A 130 5.85 10.22 -7.74
CA ALA A 130 7.26 10.28 -8.07
C ALA A 130 7.75 11.73 -8.29
N VAL A 131 6.97 12.54 -9.00
CA VAL A 131 7.25 13.97 -9.18
C VAL A 131 7.22 14.71 -7.84
N LEU A 132 6.25 14.41 -6.99
CA LEU A 132 6.14 14.99 -5.66
C LEU A 132 7.36 14.63 -4.80
N GLN A 133 7.76 13.38 -4.76
CA GLN A 133 8.93 12.90 -4.00
C GLN A 133 10.22 13.56 -4.50
N TRP A 134 10.38 13.62 -5.82
CA TRP A 134 11.51 14.31 -6.45
C TRP A 134 11.55 15.80 -6.07
N GLY A 135 10.42 16.50 -6.20
CA GLY A 135 10.32 17.93 -5.89
C GLY A 135 10.56 18.21 -4.40
N LEU A 136 9.94 17.44 -3.50
CA LEU A 136 10.15 17.57 -2.06
C LEU A 136 11.62 17.30 -1.68
N THR A 137 12.22 16.27 -2.24
CA THR A 137 13.62 15.95 -1.99
C THR A 137 14.53 17.06 -2.47
N ALA A 138 14.29 17.62 -3.67
CA ALA A 138 15.04 18.75 -4.21
C ALA A 138 14.95 19.99 -3.30
N VAL A 139 13.74 20.31 -2.82
CA VAL A 139 13.50 21.45 -1.90
C VAL A 139 14.19 21.21 -0.55
N LEU A 140 14.02 20.04 0.04
CA LEU A 140 14.56 19.73 1.37
C LEU A 140 16.10 19.62 1.39
N THR A 141 16.69 19.17 0.30
CA THR A 141 18.15 19.03 0.15
C THR A 141 18.82 20.28 -0.43
N TRP A 142 18.04 21.26 -0.90
CA TRP A 142 18.52 22.45 -1.61
C TRP A 142 19.41 22.09 -2.81
N ARG A 143 19.12 21.00 -3.50
CA ARG A 143 19.86 20.51 -4.67
C ARG A 143 18.92 20.23 -5.83
N LEU A 144 19.31 20.66 -7.02
CA LEU A 144 18.64 20.23 -8.26
C LEU A 144 19.05 18.79 -8.56
N LEU A 145 18.11 17.87 -8.35
CA LEU A 145 18.31 16.45 -8.62
C LEU A 145 17.96 16.12 -10.08
N PRO A 146 18.67 15.19 -10.72
CA PRO A 146 18.28 14.73 -12.04
C PRO A 146 16.87 14.08 -11.99
N PRO A 147 16.02 14.27 -13.02
CA PRO A 147 14.67 13.70 -13.04
C PRO A 147 14.63 12.20 -13.36
N GLY A 148 15.75 11.62 -13.79
CA GLY A 148 15.85 10.21 -14.17
C GLY A 148 15.29 9.22 -13.15
N PRO A 149 15.68 9.30 -11.86
CA PRO A 149 15.12 8.44 -10.81
C PRO A 149 13.59 8.54 -10.69
N ALA A 150 13.01 9.74 -10.75
CA ALA A 150 11.56 9.92 -10.68
C ALA A 150 10.84 9.28 -11.88
N LEU A 151 11.40 9.42 -13.08
CA LEU A 151 10.90 8.74 -14.28
C LEU A 151 11.00 7.22 -14.15
N LEU A 152 12.15 6.71 -13.70
CA LEU A 152 12.34 5.28 -13.47
C LEU A 152 11.35 4.74 -12.45
N GLN A 153 11.13 5.43 -11.34
CA GLN A 153 10.15 5.06 -10.33
C GLN A 153 8.74 4.99 -10.91
N ALA A 154 8.31 5.97 -11.71
CA ALA A 154 6.99 5.96 -12.33
C ALA A 154 6.81 4.78 -13.29
N LEU A 155 7.83 4.49 -14.11
CA LEU A 155 7.82 3.36 -15.05
C LEU A 155 7.83 2.01 -14.32
N VAL A 156 8.68 1.87 -13.31
CA VAL A 156 8.75 0.64 -12.48
C VAL A 156 7.43 0.41 -11.77
N ALA A 157 6.84 1.46 -11.17
CA ALA A 157 5.54 1.35 -10.52
C ALA A 157 4.45 0.90 -11.49
N ALA A 158 4.33 1.53 -12.64
CA ALA A 158 3.34 1.17 -13.66
C ALA A 158 3.52 -0.26 -14.19
N GLY A 159 4.76 -0.67 -14.46
CA GLY A 159 5.07 -2.01 -14.95
C GLY A 159 4.89 -3.12 -13.91
N LEU A 160 5.20 -2.82 -12.63
CA LEU A 160 5.13 -3.79 -11.53
C LEU A 160 3.70 -4.00 -11.03
N TYR A 161 2.84 -2.99 -11.15
CA TYR A 161 1.48 -3.02 -10.59
C TYR A 161 0.64 -4.21 -11.04
N PRO A 162 0.59 -4.61 -12.33
CA PRO A 162 -0.17 -5.78 -12.76
C PRO A 162 0.25 -7.07 -12.04
N ALA A 163 1.56 -7.29 -11.88
CA ALA A 163 2.10 -8.46 -11.20
C ALA A 163 1.75 -8.42 -9.70
N LEU A 164 1.95 -7.28 -9.04
CA LEU A 164 1.59 -7.11 -7.63
C LEU A 164 0.09 -7.20 -7.40
N ALA A 165 -0.74 -6.62 -8.26
CA ALA A 165 -2.19 -6.69 -8.16
C ALA A 165 -2.69 -8.15 -8.26
N THR A 166 -2.14 -8.95 -9.16
CA THR A 166 -2.50 -10.39 -9.26
C THR A 166 -2.06 -11.16 -8.02
N LEU A 167 -0.85 -10.92 -7.52
CA LEU A 167 -0.34 -11.54 -6.28
C LEU A 167 -1.22 -11.18 -5.07
N LEU A 168 -1.50 -9.89 -4.88
CA LEU A 168 -2.30 -9.40 -3.76
C LEU A 168 -3.77 -9.86 -3.86
N THR A 169 -4.31 -9.97 -5.08
CA THR A 169 -5.66 -10.51 -5.29
C THR A 169 -5.72 -11.98 -4.90
N ARG A 170 -4.75 -12.81 -5.28
CA ARG A 170 -4.66 -14.21 -4.86
C ARG A 170 -4.56 -14.32 -3.33
N ALA A 171 -3.70 -13.52 -2.71
CA ALA A 171 -3.57 -13.45 -1.26
C ALA A 171 -4.86 -12.98 -0.58
N HIS A 172 -5.62 -12.06 -1.18
CA HIS A 172 -6.91 -11.62 -0.68
C HIS A 172 -7.96 -12.74 -0.74
N LEU A 173 -8.02 -13.49 -1.83
CA LEU A 173 -8.97 -14.58 -2.03
C LEU A 173 -8.70 -15.77 -1.11
N SER A 174 -7.44 -16.09 -0.82
CA SER A 174 -7.09 -17.17 0.11
C SER A 174 -7.57 -16.90 1.54
N LEU A 175 -7.68 -15.63 1.95
CA LEU A 175 -8.22 -15.24 3.26
C LEU A 175 -9.75 -15.15 3.28
N ALA A 176 -10.38 -14.98 2.10
CA ALA A 176 -11.82 -14.90 1.97
C ALA A 176 -12.48 -16.27 1.82
N ALA A 177 -11.70 -17.32 1.49
CA ALA A 177 -12.20 -18.68 1.42
C ALA A 177 -12.63 -19.12 2.84
N PRO A 178 -13.91 -19.46 3.07
CA PRO A 178 -14.29 -20.14 4.32
C PRO A 178 -13.60 -21.49 4.32
N GLU A 179 -12.98 -21.85 5.46
CA GLU A 179 -12.51 -23.21 5.68
C GLU A 179 -13.71 -24.15 5.54
N SER A 180 -13.85 -24.76 4.36
CA SER A 180 -14.73 -25.92 4.14
C SER A 180 -14.02 -27.14 4.69
N ALA A 181 -14.20 -27.35 5.97
CA ALA A 181 -13.93 -28.64 6.63
C ALA A 181 -15.17 -29.02 7.42
#